data_3539e7b750b63ba0e844d3430dda4a58
#
_entry.id   3539e7b750b63ba0e844d3430dda4a58
#
_cell.length_a   1.000
_cell.length_b   1.000
_cell.length_c   1.000
_cell.angle_alpha   90.00
_cell.angle_beta   90.00
_cell.angle_gamma   90.00
#
_symmetry.space_group_name_H-M   'P 1'
#
loop_
_entity.id
_entity.type
_entity.pdbx_description
1 polymer ?
#
loop_
_entity_poly.entity_id
_entity_poly.type
_entity_poly.pdbx_seq_one_letter_code
_entity_poly.pdbx_strand_id
1 'polypeptide(L)'
;MLSLSQALKRWGREPVIGTTADEIETMRFYSRQAQKILMEINTQYHEPEVLRQLFSRLIGRPVDETFAFFPPFYTDFGKNIHLGKNVFFNSGCKFQDQGGIFIGDNVLIGHNVVLSTLNHHPAPDKRSELMPGRIVLHEGAWIGANATITAGVTVGRYAIVAAGAVVNRDVPPYTVVGGVPAHFIKNIEQ
;
A
#
# COMPACT_ATOMS: atom_id res chain seq x y z
N MET A 1 21.91 11.03 5.36
CA MET A 1 20.54 10.40 5.46
C MET A 1 19.53 11.46 5.87
N LEU A 2 18.35 11.52 5.23
CA LEU A 2 17.25 12.39 5.61
C LEU A 2 16.54 11.86 6.87
N SER A 3 15.94 12.74 7.67
CA SER A 3 14.95 12.29 8.64
C SER A 3 13.72 11.71 7.93
N LEU A 4 12.97 10.84 8.62
CA LEU A 4 11.74 10.26 8.05
C LEU A 4 10.76 11.35 7.57
N SER A 5 10.53 12.38 8.40
CA SER A 5 9.64 13.48 8.05
C SER A 5 10.10 14.25 6.81
N GLN A 6 11.40 14.52 6.67
CA GLN A 6 11.95 15.17 5.47
C GLN A 6 11.77 14.29 4.22
N ALA A 7 12.04 12.99 4.34
CA ALA A 7 11.89 12.05 3.24
C ALA A 7 10.42 11.96 2.77
N LEU A 8 9.49 11.72 3.68
CA LEU A 8 8.06 11.61 3.33
C LEU A 8 7.49 12.91 2.75
N LYS A 9 7.90 14.08 3.31
CA LYS A 9 7.49 15.38 2.77
C LYS A 9 7.99 15.59 1.33
N ARG A 10 9.24 15.20 1.07
CA ARG A 10 9.85 15.30 -0.25
C ARG A 10 9.19 14.35 -1.24
N TRP A 11 9.07 13.07 -0.90
CA TRP A 11 8.48 12.04 -1.76
C TRP A 11 6.99 12.26 -2.08
N GLY A 12 6.27 12.99 -1.21
CA GLY A 12 4.88 13.38 -1.48
C GLY A 12 4.74 14.59 -2.42
N ARG A 13 5.84 15.24 -2.85
CA ARG A 13 5.83 16.46 -3.65
C ARG A 13 6.63 16.36 -4.94
N GLU A 14 7.74 15.63 -4.92
CA GLU A 14 8.64 15.53 -6.06
C GLU A 14 8.12 14.51 -7.08
N PRO A 15 8.21 14.80 -8.37
CA PRO A 15 7.81 13.87 -9.43
C PRO A 15 8.76 12.67 -9.55
N VAL A 16 9.98 12.80 -9.05
CA VAL A 16 11.02 11.77 -9.06
C VAL A 16 11.72 11.72 -7.72
N ILE A 17 11.95 10.54 -7.21
CA ILE A 17 12.60 10.28 -5.92
C ILE A 17 13.76 9.29 -6.06
N GLY A 18 14.60 9.15 -5.02
CA GLY A 18 15.75 8.24 -5.05
C GLY A 18 16.89 8.75 -5.93
N THR A 19 16.98 10.06 -6.15
CA THR A 19 17.97 10.69 -7.01
C THR A 19 19.22 11.15 -6.26
N THR A 20 19.16 11.27 -4.94
CA THR A 20 20.27 11.69 -4.10
C THR A 20 20.77 10.55 -3.22
N ALA A 21 22.06 10.57 -2.86
CA ALA A 21 22.66 9.58 -1.96
C ALA A 21 21.90 9.52 -0.61
N ASP A 22 21.49 10.66 -0.07
CA ASP A 22 20.74 10.75 1.17
C ASP A 22 19.35 10.10 1.10
N GLU A 23 18.65 10.25 -0.03
CA GLU A 23 17.37 9.57 -0.25
C GLU A 23 17.53 8.05 -0.34
N ILE A 24 18.51 7.61 -1.13
CA ILE A 24 18.80 6.18 -1.30
C ILE A 24 19.19 5.55 0.03
N GLU A 25 20.04 6.22 0.81
CA GLU A 25 20.42 5.73 2.14
C GLU A 25 19.22 5.65 3.08
N THR A 26 18.34 6.67 3.07
CA THR A 26 17.10 6.70 3.86
C THR A 26 16.17 5.56 3.48
N MET A 27 15.93 5.32 2.19
CA MET A 27 15.13 4.18 1.71
C MET A 27 15.71 2.86 2.20
N ARG A 28 17.01 2.65 2.02
CA ARG A 28 17.71 1.42 2.44
C ARG A 28 17.65 1.19 3.95
N PHE A 29 17.81 2.25 4.73
CA PHE A 29 17.75 2.16 6.18
C PHE A 29 16.36 1.65 6.64
N TYR A 30 15.28 2.32 6.21
CA TYR A 30 13.93 1.92 6.63
C TYR A 30 13.48 0.59 6.02
N SER A 31 13.89 0.26 4.79
CA SER A 31 13.63 -1.07 4.21
C SER A 31 14.27 -2.18 5.05
N ARG A 32 15.50 -2.01 5.53
CA ARG A 32 16.13 -2.99 6.43
C ARG A 32 15.40 -3.10 7.77
N GLN A 33 14.87 -1.99 8.31
CA GLN A 33 14.06 -2.04 9.53
C GLN A 33 12.73 -2.76 9.28
N ALA A 34 12.06 -2.48 8.16
CA ALA A 34 10.84 -3.17 7.76
C ALA A 34 11.07 -4.68 7.62
N GLN A 35 12.13 -5.10 6.92
CA GLN A 35 12.47 -6.52 6.75
C GLN A 35 12.64 -7.25 8.09
N LYS A 36 13.30 -6.64 9.09
CA LYS A 36 13.46 -7.25 10.41
C LYS A 36 12.11 -7.50 11.09
N ILE A 37 11.21 -6.53 11.03
CA ILE A 37 9.88 -6.65 11.64
C ILE A 37 9.02 -7.66 10.84
N LEU A 38 9.12 -7.65 9.51
CA LEU A 38 8.42 -8.61 8.66
C LEU A 38 8.86 -10.06 8.89
N MET A 39 10.14 -10.29 9.13
CA MET A 39 10.61 -11.62 9.52
C MET A 39 9.96 -12.07 10.84
N GLU A 40 9.87 -11.19 11.83
CA GLU A 40 9.18 -11.48 13.09
C GLU A 40 7.69 -11.78 12.88
N ILE A 41 6.98 -10.97 12.06
CA ILE A 41 5.56 -11.16 11.74
C ILE A 41 5.31 -12.48 11.01
N ASN A 42 6.17 -12.85 10.04
CA ASN A 42 5.85 -13.86 9.04
C ASN A 42 6.38 -15.26 9.37
N THR A 43 7.27 -15.42 10.36
CA THR A 43 7.97 -16.71 10.59
C THR A 43 7.50 -17.45 11.83
N GLN A 44 6.58 -16.89 12.59
CA GLN A 44 6.02 -17.54 13.77
C GLN A 44 4.57 -17.12 14.01
N TYR A 45 3.84 -17.90 14.80
CA TYR A 45 2.47 -17.55 15.22
C TYR A 45 2.50 -16.41 16.24
N HIS A 46 1.56 -15.50 16.10
CA HIS A 46 1.31 -14.41 17.03
C HIS A 46 -0.19 -14.29 17.31
N GLU A 47 -0.54 -13.97 18.54
CA GLU A 47 -1.89 -13.56 18.89
C GLU A 47 -2.25 -12.23 18.19
N PRO A 48 -3.53 -11.98 17.86
CA PRO A 48 -3.96 -10.80 17.11
C PRO A 48 -3.49 -9.47 17.69
N GLU A 49 -3.43 -9.35 19.01
CA GLU A 49 -2.96 -8.14 19.67
C GLU A 49 -1.46 -7.90 19.43
N VAL A 50 -0.66 -8.96 19.50
CA VAL A 50 0.78 -8.90 19.20
C VAL A 50 1.01 -8.51 17.74
N LEU A 51 0.20 -9.06 16.81
CA LEU A 51 0.25 -8.69 15.39
C LEU A 51 -0.03 -7.19 15.19
N ARG A 52 -1.02 -6.61 15.89
CA ARG A 52 -1.30 -5.16 15.84
C ARG A 52 -0.12 -4.33 16.37
N GLN A 53 0.51 -4.76 17.45
CA GLN A 53 1.69 -4.08 18.01
C GLN A 53 2.86 -4.13 17.03
N LEU A 54 3.13 -5.28 16.43
CA LEU A 54 4.17 -5.45 15.41
C LEU A 54 3.89 -4.60 14.18
N PHE A 55 2.64 -4.56 13.72
CA PHE A 55 2.25 -3.73 12.59
C PHE A 55 2.37 -2.23 12.90
N SER A 56 1.98 -1.80 14.11
CA SER A 56 2.18 -0.42 14.59
C SER A 56 3.67 -0.03 14.58
N ARG A 57 4.54 -0.95 15.03
CA ARG A 57 6.00 -0.76 14.98
C ARG A 57 6.52 -0.70 13.53
N LEU A 58 5.97 -1.54 12.64
CA LEU A 58 6.31 -1.56 11.22
C LEU A 58 6.01 -0.21 10.57
N ILE A 59 4.79 0.30 10.74
CA ILE A 59 4.36 1.56 10.10
C ILE A 59 4.77 2.82 10.87
N GLY A 60 5.30 2.67 12.11
CA GLY A 60 5.77 3.78 12.92
C GLY A 60 4.68 4.66 13.52
N ARG A 61 3.46 4.13 13.63
CA ARG A 61 2.29 4.79 14.23
C ARG A 61 1.32 3.75 14.77
N PRO A 62 0.50 4.07 15.79
CA PRO A 62 -0.48 3.12 16.30
C PRO A 62 -1.51 2.79 15.21
N VAL A 63 -1.95 1.53 15.18
CA VAL A 63 -3.13 1.09 14.44
C VAL A 63 -4.33 1.05 15.37
N ASP A 64 -5.54 1.19 14.80
CA ASP A 64 -6.79 1.07 15.54
C ASP A 64 -6.97 -0.36 16.10
N GLU A 65 -7.63 -0.51 17.23
CA GLU A 65 -7.88 -1.81 17.87
C GLU A 65 -8.70 -2.78 17.02
N THR A 66 -9.47 -2.24 16.07
CA THR A 66 -10.29 -3.02 15.13
C THR A 66 -9.50 -3.49 13.89
N PHE A 67 -8.24 -3.04 13.72
CA PHE A 67 -7.38 -3.49 12.63
C PHE A 67 -7.01 -4.96 12.79
N ALA A 68 -7.15 -5.73 11.72
CA ALA A 68 -6.73 -7.12 11.68
C ALA A 68 -6.07 -7.48 10.36
N PHE A 69 -5.14 -8.42 10.39
CA PHE A 69 -4.56 -9.00 9.18
C PHE A 69 -4.10 -10.44 9.42
N PHE A 70 -4.01 -11.21 8.33
CA PHE A 70 -3.41 -12.54 8.33
C PHE A 70 -2.02 -12.50 7.70
N PRO A 71 -0.98 -12.93 8.42
CA PRO A 71 0.33 -13.18 7.81
C PRO A 71 0.28 -14.25 6.71
N PRO A 72 1.26 -14.27 5.78
CA PRO A 72 2.35 -13.32 5.68
C PRO A 72 1.91 -11.98 5.07
N PHE A 73 2.60 -10.91 5.47
CA PHE A 73 2.46 -9.56 4.91
C PHE A 73 3.84 -9.07 4.46
N TYR A 74 3.89 -8.28 3.40
CA TYR A 74 5.14 -7.75 2.86
C TYR A 74 5.02 -6.26 2.57
N THR A 75 6.08 -5.51 2.85
CA THR A 75 6.21 -4.11 2.44
C THR A 75 7.68 -3.74 2.25
N ASP A 76 7.93 -2.77 1.37
CA ASP A 76 9.30 -2.35 1.05
C ASP A 76 9.88 -1.38 2.07
N PHE A 77 9.05 -0.48 2.60
CA PHE A 77 9.51 0.62 3.44
C PHE A 77 8.77 0.68 4.79
N GLY A 78 7.48 0.41 4.79
CA GLY A 78 6.61 0.32 5.95
C GLY A 78 6.18 1.66 6.55
N LYS A 79 6.89 2.75 6.32
CA LYS A 79 6.67 4.03 7.03
C LYS A 79 5.67 4.97 6.35
N ASN A 80 5.19 4.63 5.15
CA ASN A 80 4.23 5.46 4.41
C ASN A 80 2.88 4.76 4.18
N ILE A 81 2.49 3.90 5.11
CA ILE A 81 1.17 3.26 5.17
C ILE A 81 0.33 3.96 6.23
N HIS A 82 -0.87 4.38 5.85
CA HIS A 82 -1.84 5.07 6.70
C HIS A 82 -3.14 4.30 6.71
N LEU A 83 -3.62 3.93 7.89
CA LEU A 83 -4.82 3.12 8.07
C LEU A 83 -5.91 3.89 8.82
N GLY A 84 -7.14 3.75 8.37
CA GLY A 84 -8.35 4.07 9.12
C GLY A 84 -8.73 2.96 10.10
N LYS A 85 -10.00 2.97 10.51
CA LYS A 85 -10.59 2.00 11.45
C LYS A 85 -11.19 0.81 10.71
N ASN A 86 -11.29 -0.32 11.41
CA ASN A 86 -11.94 -1.53 10.90
C ASN A 86 -11.40 -1.97 9.53
N VAL A 87 -10.08 -1.90 9.35
CA VAL A 87 -9.40 -2.31 8.14
C VAL A 87 -8.95 -3.76 8.28
N PHE A 88 -9.14 -4.55 7.23
CA PHE A 88 -8.72 -5.95 7.21
C PHE A 88 -7.87 -6.29 5.99
N PHE A 89 -6.74 -6.98 6.23
CA PHE A 89 -5.91 -7.54 5.16
C PHE A 89 -5.89 -9.06 5.24
N ASN A 90 -6.16 -9.71 4.13
CA ASN A 90 -5.92 -11.14 3.98
C ASN A 90 -4.43 -11.44 3.76
N SER A 91 -4.06 -12.71 3.88
CA SER A 91 -2.67 -13.14 3.78
C SER A 91 -2.05 -12.91 2.39
N GLY A 92 -0.74 -12.70 2.38
CA GLY A 92 0.06 -12.57 1.16
C GLY A 92 0.08 -11.19 0.53
N CYS A 93 -0.54 -10.16 1.16
CA CYS A 93 -0.53 -8.80 0.62
C CYS A 93 0.89 -8.22 0.52
N LYS A 94 1.15 -7.46 -0.55
CA LYS A 94 2.47 -6.88 -0.88
C LYS A 94 2.32 -5.40 -1.18
N PHE A 95 2.89 -4.56 -0.34
CA PHE A 95 2.79 -3.11 -0.46
C PHE A 95 4.16 -2.49 -0.76
N GLN A 96 4.25 -1.77 -1.86
CA GLN A 96 5.38 -0.90 -2.16
C GLN A 96 4.97 0.52 -1.80
N ASP A 97 5.35 0.99 -0.61
CA ASP A 97 4.69 2.08 0.07
C ASP A 97 5.43 3.43 0.06
N GLN A 98 6.58 3.55 -0.61
CA GLN A 98 7.36 4.80 -0.61
C GLN A 98 6.57 6.00 -1.14
N GLY A 99 5.70 5.82 -2.15
CA GLY A 99 4.84 6.87 -2.70
C GLY A 99 3.61 7.22 -1.84
N GLY A 100 3.33 6.40 -0.82
CA GLY A 100 2.23 6.58 0.13
C GLY A 100 0.99 5.75 -0.19
N ILE A 101 0.53 5.00 0.81
CA ILE A 101 -0.70 4.19 0.76
C ILE A 101 -1.63 4.69 1.86
N PHE A 102 -2.80 5.17 1.46
CA PHE A 102 -3.82 5.72 2.36
C PHE A 102 -5.08 4.88 2.28
N ILE A 103 -5.42 4.22 3.37
CA ILE A 103 -6.53 3.28 3.47
C ILE A 103 -7.55 3.83 4.46
N GLY A 104 -8.75 4.11 3.96
CA GLY A 104 -9.87 4.63 4.75
C GLY A 104 -10.49 3.57 5.67
N ASP A 105 -11.54 3.97 6.37
CA ASP A 105 -12.27 3.11 7.30
C ASP A 105 -12.99 1.97 6.55
N ASN A 106 -13.18 0.82 7.21
CA ASN A 106 -13.96 -0.32 6.72
C ASN A 106 -13.46 -0.92 5.40
N VAL A 107 -12.17 -0.74 5.05
CA VAL A 107 -11.60 -1.30 3.82
C VAL A 107 -11.26 -2.77 4.01
N LEU A 108 -11.63 -3.58 3.01
CA LEU A 108 -11.33 -5.01 2.94
C LEU A 108 -10.32 -5.29 1.82
N ILE A 109 -9.20 -5.91 2.16
CA ILE A 109 -8.16 -6.30 1.19
C ILE A 109 -8.03 -7.82 1.16
N GLY A 110 -8.28 -8.39 -0.03
CA GLY A 110 -8.22 -9.82 -0.29
C GLY A 110 -6.79 -10.37 -0.31
N HIS A 111 -6.69 -11.69 -0.44
CA HIS A 111 -5.41 -12.40 -0.47
C HIS A 111 -4.52 -11.92 -1.63
N ASN A 112 -3.21 -11.87 -1.39
CA ASN A 112 -2.19 -11.58 -2.41
C ASN A 112 -2.37 -10.25 -3.17
N VAL A 113 -3.10 -9.28 -2.62
CA VAL A 113 -3.24 -7.97 -3.24
C VAL A 113 -1.89 -7.26 -3.29
N VAL A 114 -1.61 -6.62 -4.42
CA VAL A 114 -0.41 -5.79 -4.62
C VAL A 114 -0.83 -4.33 -4.72
N LEU A 115 -0.24 -3.48 -3.86
CA LEU A 115 -0.34 -2.02 -3.95
C LEU A 115 1.05 -1.48 -4.30
N SER A 116 1.23 -1.01 -5.54
CA SER A 116 2.54 -0.53 -6.02
C SER A 116 2.51 0.97 -6.24
N THR A 117 3.17 1.73 -5.37
CA THR A 117 3.18 3.20 -5.43
C THR A 117 4.35 3.78 -6.23
N LEU A 118 5.22 2.96 -6.81
CA LEU A 118 6.35 3.41 -7.59
C LEU A 118 6.31 2.85 -9.02
N ASN A 119 6.74 3.68 -9.95
CA ASN A 119 7.17 3.29 -11.28
C ASN A 119 8.63 3.68 -11.49
N HIS A 120 9.32 3.01 -12.40
CA HIS A 120 10.58 3.49 -12.94
C HIS A 120 10.33 4.44 -14.11
N HIS A 121 11.23 5.40 -14.32
CA HIS A 121 11.13 6.30 -15.47
C HIS A 121 11.16 5.48 -16.78
N PRO A 122 10.27 5.77 -17.78
CA PRO A 122 10.17 4.98 -19.00
C PRO A 122 11.40 5.10 -19.92
N ALA A 123 12.11 6.23 -19.90
CA ALA A 123 13.33 6.43 -20.68
C ALA A 123 14.46 5.53 -20.16
N PRO A 124 15.16 4.78 -21.03
CA PRO A 124 16.19 3.81 -20.61
C PRO A 124 17.34 4.43 -19.80
N ASP A 125 17.79 5.61 -20.18
CA ASP A 125 18.85 6.37 -19.51
C ASP A 125 18.47 6.89 -18.12
N LYS A 126 17.16 7.00 -17.83
CA LYS A 126 16.59 7.43 -16.55
C LYS A 126 15.91 6.31 -15.77
N ARG A 127 16.07 5.05 -16.17
CA ARG A 127 15.38 3.89 -15.58
C ARG A 127 15.65 3.70 -14.09
N SER A 128 16.74 4.26 -13.56
CA SER A 128 17.04 4.26 -12.12
C SER A 128 16.21 5.26 -11.30
N GLU A 129 15.59 6.24 -11.94
CA GLU A 129 14.72 7.22 -11.29
C GLU A 129 13.37 6.57 -10.92
N LEU A 130 12.87 6.88 -9.71
CA LEU A 130 11.61 6.36 -9.20
C LEU A 130 10.54 7.45 -9.26
N MET A 131 9.41 7.12 -9.88
CA MET A 131 8.26 8.01 -10.03
C MET A 131 7.17 7.58 -9.02
N PRO A 132 7.00 8.30 -7.89
CA PRO A 132 6.01 7.95 -6.90
C PRO A 132 4.60 8.35 -7.35
N GLY A 133 3.61 7.53 -6.98
CA GLY A 133 2.20 7.82 -7.15
C GLY A 133 1.42 7.30 -5.96
N ARG A 134 0.79 8.20 -5.22
CA ARG A 134 0.00 7.87 -4.04
C ARG A 134 -1.17 6.95 -4.41
N ILE A 135 -1.37 5.90 -3.62
CA ILE A 135 -2.60 5.06 -3.69
C ILE A 135 -3.53 5.47 -2.55
N VAL A 136 -4.80 5.68 -2.89
CA VAL A 136 -5.85 6.01 -1.93
C VAL A 136 -7.00 5.00 -2.08
N LEU A 137 -7.31 4.29 -1.01
CA LEU A 137 -8.49 3.44 -0.92
C LEU A 137 -9.48 4.12 0.03
N HIS A 138 -10.59 4.62 -0.52
CA HIS A 138 -11.59 5.30 0.29
C HIS A 138 -12.42 4.33 1.14
N GLU A 139 -13.14 4.87 2.10
CA GLU A 139 -14.00 4.14 3.04
C GLU A 139 -14.82 3.06 2.33
N GLY A 140 -14.86 1.86 2.94
CA GLY A 140 -15.66 0.73 2.47
C GLY A 140 -15.21 0.11 1.15
N ALA A 141 -14.07 0.52 0.58
CA ALA A 141 -13.57 -0.11 -0.64
C ALA A 141 -13.23 -1.59 -0.39
N TRP A 142 -13.55 -2.45 -1.34
CA TRP A 142 -13.23 -3.87 -1.30
C TRP A 142 -12.31 -4.23 -2.47
N ILE A 143 -11.10 -4.66 -2.14
CA ILE A 143 -10.09 -5.10 -3.11
C ILE A 143 -10.08 -6.63 -3.13
N GLY A 144 -10.52 -7.21 -4.23
CA GLY A 144 -10.57 -8.66 -4.43
C GLY A 144 -9.19 -9.31 -4.48
N ALA A 145 -9.15 -10.61 -4.18
CA ALA A 145 -7.91 -11.38 -4.13
C ALA A 145 -7.11 -11.29 -5.44
N ASN A 146 -5.78 -11.26 -5.33
CA ASN A 146 -4.82 -11.16 -6.45
C ASN A 146 -4.98 -9.89 -7.32
N ALA A 147 -5.72 -8.88 -6.88
CA ALA A 147 -5.77 -7.61 -7.59
C ALA A 147 -4.46 -6.83 -7.42
N THR A 148 -4.12 -6.03 -8.43
CA THR A 148 -2.99 -5.11 -8.43
C THR A 148 -3.50 -3.69 -8.61
N ILE A 149 -3.16 -2.78 -7.70
CA ILE A 149 -3.41 -1.35 -7.80
C ILE A 149 -2.09 -0.65 -8.10
N THR A 150 -2.04 0.10 -9.20
CA THR A 150 -0.81 0.77 -9.64
C THR A 150 -0.69 2.18 -9.07
N ALA A 151 0.48 2.76 -9.22
CA ALA A 151 0.83 4.08 -8.71
C ALA A 151 -0.13 5.18 -9.18
N GLY A 152 -0.56 6.01 -8.25
CA GLY A 152 -1.40 7.18 -8.50
C GLY A 152 -2.92 6.90 -8.47
N VAL A 153 -3.34 5.65 -8.30
CA VAL A 153 -4.75 5.26 -8.35
C VAL A 153 -5.50 5.58 -7.06
N THR A 154 -6.70 6.14 -7.21
CA THR A 154 -7.70 6.29 -6.17
C THR A 154 -8.85 5.31 -6.40
N VAL A 155 -9.16 4.48 -5.38
CA VAL A 155 -10.36 3.63 -5.37
C VAL A 155 -11.43 4.33 -4.54
N GLY A 156 -12.55 4.65 -5.19
CA GLY A 156 -13.64 5.41 -4.61
C GLY A 156 -14.37 4.68 -3.49
N ARG A 157 -15.17 5.44 -2.75
CA ARG A 157 -15.95 4.98 -1.60
C ARG A 157 -16.86 3.82 -1.98
N TYR A 158 -16.84 2.73 -1.21
CA TYR A 158 -17.62 1.51 -1.44
C TYR A 158 -17.44 0.88 -2.82
N ALA A 159 -16.38 1.23 -3.54
CA ALA A 159 -16.07 0.58 -4.80
C ALA A 159 -15.51 -0.83 -4.57
N ILE A 160 -15.73 -1.70 -5.54
CA ILE A 160 -15.25 -3.08 -5.54
C ILE A 160 -14.29 -3.28 -6.72
N VAL A 161 -13.10 -3.72 -6.41
CA VAL A 161 -12.14 -4.23 -7.40
C VAL A 161 -12.26 -5.75 -7.43
N ALA A 162 -12.67 -6.31 -8.55
CA ALA A 162 -12.82 -7.76 -8.69
C ALA A 162 -11.48 -8.49 -8.57
N ALA A 163 -11.54 -9.76 -8.16
CA ALA A 163 -10.36 -10.60 -8.01
C ALA A 163 -9.55 -10.68 -9.33
N GLY A 164 -8.22 -10.64 -9.23
CA GLY A 164 -7.31 -10.70 -10.37
C GLY A 164 -7.24 -9.45 -11.24
N ALA A 165 -7.93 -8.37 -10.89
CA ALA A 165 -7.94 -7.14 -11.68
C ALA A 165 -6.61 -6.38 -11.58
N VAL A 166 -6.22 -5.69 -12.67
CA VAL A 166 -5.11 -4.71 -12.68
C VAL A 166 -5.68 -3.32 -12.87
N VAL A 167 -5.69 -2.53 -11.80
CA VAL A 167 -6.28 -1.19 -11.77
C VAL A 167 -5.19 -0.15 -12.01
N ASN A 168 -5.26 0.53 -13.15
CA ASN A 168 -4.32 1.56 -13.59
C ASN A 168 -4.97 2.94 -13.80
N ARG A 169 -6.20 3.12 -13.34
CA ARG A 169 -6.98 4.37 -13.39
C ARG A 169 -7.87 4.43 -12.16
N ASP A 170 -8.29 5.63 -11.79
CA ASP A 170 -9.21 5.84 -10.68
C ASP A 170 -10.52 5.06 -10.86
N VAL A 171 -11.02 4.54 -9.75
CA VAL A 171 -12.28 3.79 -9.68
C VAL A 171 -13.34 4.69 -9.05
N PRO A 172 -14.44 4.99 -9.73
CA PRO A 172 -15.51 5.81 -9.17
C PRO A 172 -16.14 5.17 -7.92
N PRO A 173 -16.72 5.97 -7.00
CA PRO A 173 -17.46 5.44 -5.87
C PRO A 173 -18.63 4.55 -6.30
N TYR A 174 -18.97 3.55 -5.49
CA TYR A 174 -20.12 2.64 -5.70
C TYR A 174 -20.10 1.95 -7.05
N THR A 175 -18.93 1.58 -7.54
CA THR A 175 -18.78 0.83 -8.79
C THR A 175 -18.03 -0.47 -8.59
N VAL A 176 -18.29 -1.44 -9.46
CA VAL A 176 -17.51 -2.67 -9.59
C VAL A 176 -16.65 -2.55 -10.83
N VAL A 177 -15.34 -2.75 -10.69
CA VAL A 177 -14.40 -2.84 -11.82
C VAL A 177 -13.68 -4.18 -11.81
N GLY A 178 -13.24 -4.65 -12.99
CA GLY A 178 -12.50 -5.91 -13.11
C GLY A 178 -11.79 -6.07 -14.44
N GLY A 179 -10.93 -7.05 -14.55
CA GLY A 179 -10.15 -7.36 -15.75
C GLY A 179 -8.73 -6.79 -15.76
N VAL A 180 -8.00 -7.02 -16.86
CA VAL A 180 -6.60 -6.59 -17.07
C VAL A 180 -6.50 -5.93 -18.47
N PRO A 181 -6.42 -4.57 -18.54
CA PRO A 181 -6.62 -3.63 -17.45
C PRO A 181 -8.07 -3.63 -16.94
N ALA A 182 -8.28 -3.13 -15.71
CA ALA A 182 -9.61 -3.09 -15.12
C ALA A 182 -10.56 -2.13 -15.87
N HIS A 183 -11.77 -2.58 -16.11
CA HIS A 183 -12.86 -1.83 -16.74
C HIS A 183 -14.11 -1.85 -15.84
N PHE A 184 -15.00 -0.89 -16.04
CA PHE A 184 -16.30 -0.84 -15.38
C PHE A 184 -17.13 -2.09 -15.69
N ILE A 185 -17.74 -2.67 -14.66
CA ILE A 185 -18.64 -3.83 -14.77
C ILE A 185 -20.07 -3.38 -14.48
N LYS A 186 -20.31 -2.74 -13.32
CA LYS A 186 -21.65 -2.29 -12.91
C LYS A 186 -21.57 -1.26 -11.77
N ASN A 187 -22.68 -0.56 -11.55
CA ASN A 187 -22.89 0.20 -10.32
C ASN A 187 -23.34 -0.72 -9.18
N ILE A 188 -23.10 -0.28 -7.95
CA ILE A 188 -23.57 -0.91 -6.71
C ILE A 188 -24.82 -0.14 -6.30
N GLU A 189 -25.94 -0.84 -6.12
CA GLU A 189 -27.16 -0.27 -5.57
C GLU A 189 -26.94 0.10 -4.10
N GLN A 190 -27.48 1.27 -3.70
CA GLN A 190 -27.37 1.81 -2.33
C GLN A 190 -28.61 1.46 -1.52
#